data_5123dbccb0b3f0d3248791f8b82cee5a
#
_entry.id   5123dbccb0b3f0d3248791f8b82cee5a
#
_cell.length_a   1.000
_cell.length_b   1.000
_cell.length_c   1.000
_cell.angle_alpha   90.00
_cell.angle_beta   90.00
_cell.angle_gamma   90.00
#
_symmetry.space_group_name_H-M   'P 1'
#
loop_
_entity.id
_entity.type
_entity.pdbx_description
1 polymer ?
#
loop_
_entity_poly.entity_id
_entity_poly.type
_entity_poly.pdbx_seq_one_letter_code
_entity_poly.pdbx_strand_id
1 'polypeptide(L)'
;MKKSNRNSIDTPETFFVWSNELQDRFDPFFYRPVFKKLLAVIANNKTGTIHLKEAIINSVAGEWGEDPIDFEPNPDYELCYVVRNTNFHNDFNLDFSDVAQRYIKKSKAEKLALKKGDILIEKSGGSPIQPVGRIALVDDLPFDKPVVFSNFLQKMEVNKELFLPEYIFVYLQALYKIGYMDFIQNQTTGIKNLRLDDFFKILIIKPSMAEQKKVALKAIKSREEAKGLLEKAKTILASIDTFVLGELGIDLSGENRAG
;
A
#
# COMPACT_ATOMS: atom_id res chain seq x y z
N MET A 1 17.58 21.36 -10.64
CA MET A 1 16.90 21.68 -9.37
C MET A 1 16.08 22.94 -9.53
N LYS A 2 14.76 22.86 -9.71
CA LYS A 2 13.88 24.03 -9.63
C LYS A 2 13.66 24.33 -8.15
N LYS A 3 14.09 25.50 -7.68
CA LYS A 3 13.77 26.01 -6.35
C LYS A 3 12.25 26.05 -6.22
N SER A 4 11.71 25.27 -5.29
CA SER A 4 10.33 25.40 -4.84
C SER A 4 10.15 26.80 -4.27
N ASN A 5 9.42 27.65 -4.98
CA ASN A 5 9.06 28.98 -4.53
C ASN A 5 8.01 28.82 -3.41
N ARG A 6 8.42 28.87 -2.15
CA ARG A 6 7.56 28.71 -0.96
C ARG A 6 6.58 29.87 -0.71
N ASN A 7 6.36 30.75 -1.67
CA ASN A 7 5.49 31.93 -1.54
C ASN A 7 4.36 31.99 -2.57
N SER A 8 3.99 30.88 -3.22
CA SER A 8 2.69 30.84 -3.89
C SER A 8 1.65 30.51 -2.82
N ILE A 9 0.82 31.47 -2.47
CA ILE A 9 -0.47 31.20 -1.82
C ILE A 9 -1.18 30.27 -2.82
N ASP A 10 -1.28 28.96 -2.48
CA ASP A 10 -2.04 28.03 -3.30
C ASP A 10 -3.46 28.54 -3.37
N THR A 11 -3.86 29.05 -4.52
CA THR A 11 -5.26 29.43 -4.74
C THR A 11 -6.13 28.20 -4.50
N PRO A 12 -7.15 28.31 -3.64
CA PRO A 12 -8.03 27.17 -3.37
C PRO A 12 -8.63 26.64 -4.68
N GLU A 13 -8.59 25.33 -4.87
CA GLU A 13 -9.27 24.70 -6.00
C GLU A 13 -10.77 24.93 -5.84
N THR A 14 -11.40 25.60 -6.82
CA THR A 14 -12.83 25.84 -6.83
C THR A 14 -13.47 25.17 -8.04
N PHE A 15 -14.61 24.52 -7.84
CA PHE A 15 -15.39 23.89 -8.89
C PHE A 15 -16.86 23.85 -8.51
N PHE A 16 -17.72 23.69 -9.51
CA PHE A 16 -19.15 23.56 -9.33
C PHE A 16 -19.59 22.10 -9.50
N VAL A 17 -20.58 21.71 -8.70
CA VAL A 17 -21.28 20.43 -8.82
C VAL A 17 -22.76 20.74 -8.92
N TRP A 18 -23.40 20.27 -9.98
CA TRP A 18 -24.83 20.47 -10.18
C TRP A 18 -25.62 19.55 -9.22
N SER A 19 -26.79 20.00 -8.79
CA SER A 19 -27.62 19.23 -7.85
C SER A 19 -27.97 17.82 -8.35
N ASN A 20 -28.12 17.65 -9.65
CA ASN A 20 -28.37 16.35 -10.29
C ASN A 20 -27.13 15.46 -10.39
N GLU A 21 -25.93 15.98 -10.12
CA GLU A 21 -24.67 15.23 -10.04
C GLU A 21 -24.33 14.81 -8.61
N LEU A 22 -25.03 15.38 -7.62
CA LEU A 22 -24.85 15.03 -6.22
C LEU A 22 -25.33 13.60 -5.99
N GLN A 23 -24.49 12.81 -5.33
CA GLN A 23 -24.80 11.48 -4.85
C GLN A 23 -25.07 11.53 -3.34
N ASP A 24 -24.94 10.44 -2.65
CA ASP A 24 -25.08 10.31 -1.18
C ASP A 24 -23.92 10.93 -0.39
N ARG A 25 -23.02 11.65 -1.06
CA ARG A 25 -21.82 12.28 -0.48
C ARG A 25 -21.80 13.77 -0.76
N PHE A 26 -21.38 14.54 0.28
CA PHE A 26 -21.24 16.00 0.21
C PHE A 26 -19.79 16.48 0.41
N ASP A 27 -18.82 15.56 0.49
CA ASP A 27 -17.41 15.95 0.64
C ASP A 27 -16.82 16.43 -0.70
N PRO A 28 -16.07 17.55 -0.71
CA PRO A 28 -15.57 18.14 -1.95
C PRO A 28 -14.56 17.25 -2.69
N PHE A 29 -13.81 16.43 -1.98
CA PHE A 29 -12.79 15.54 -2.57
C PHE A 29 -13.41 14.55 -3.55
N PHE A 30 -14.62 14.06 -3.25
CA PHE A 30 -15.36 13.16 -4.12
C PHE A 30 -15.71 13.77 -5.49
N TYR A 31 -15.91 15.08 -5.54
CA TYR A 31 -16.36 15.78 -6.75
C TYR A 31 -15.24 16.45 -7.55
N ARG A 32 -13.99 16.28 -7.16
CA ARG A 32 -12.85 16.92 -7.86
C ARG A 32 -12.82 16.55 -9.34
N PRO A 33 -12.77 17.55 -10.24
CA PRO A 33 -12.85 17.31 -11.69
C PRO A 33 -11.74 16.41 -12.24
N VAL A 34 -10.58 16.39 -11.60
CA VAL A 34 -9.46 15.53 -11.99
C VAL A 34 -9.84 14.03 -11.96
N PHE A 35 -10.61 13.61 -10.96
CA PHE A 35 -11.04 12.21 -10.83
C PHE A 35 -12.15 11.87 -11.81
N LYS A 36 -13.11 12.79 -12.07
CA LYS A 36 -14.12 12.60 -13.12
C LYS A 36 -13.45 12.39 -14.49
N LYS A 37 -12.45 13.20 -14.84
CA LYS A 37 -11.67 13.05 -16.09
C LYS A 37 -10.92 11.72 -16.16
N LEU A 38 -10.25 11.33 -15.06
CA LEU A 38 -9.53 10.06 -14.97
C LEU A 38 -10.48 8.88 -15.20
N LEU A 39 -11.60 8.85 -14.50
CA LEU A 39 -12.60 7.78 -14.64
C LEU A 39 -13.15 7.70 -16.07
N ALA A 40 -13.42 8.84 -16.72
CA ALA A 40 -13.85 8.88 -18.10
C ALA A 40 -12.80 8.29 -19.07
N VAL A 41 -11.52 8.62 -18.87
CA VAL A 41 -10.41 8.07 -19.67
C VAL A 41 -10.29 6.56 -19.48
N ILE A 42 -10.39 6.08 -18.25
CA ILE A 42 -10.34 4.65 -17.94
C ILE A 42 -11.53 3.94 -18.59
N ALA A 43 -12.76 4.44 -18.38
CA ALA A 43 -13.99 3.84 -18.88
C ALA A 43 -14.02 3.73 -20.41
N ASN A 44 -13.42 4.70 -21.11
CA ASN A 44 -13.34 4.73 -22.58
C ASN A 44 -12.10 4.01 -23.13
N ASN A 45 -11.39 3.23 -22.31
CA ASN A 45 -10.22 2.51 -22.80
C ASN A 45 -10.61 1.42 -23.81
N LYS A 46 -9.87 1.38 -24.95
CA LYS A 46 -10.17 0.49 -26.09
C LYS A 46 -10.03 -1.01 -25.77
N THR A 47 -9.23 -1.36 -24.75
CA THR A 47 -9.04 -2.78 -24.36
C THR A 47 -10.15 -3.29 -23.43
N GLY A 48 -11.09 -2.43 -23.06
CA GLY A 48 -12.16 -2.73 -22.14
C GLY A 48 -11.75 -2.61 -20.67
N THR A 49 -12.76 -2.54 -19.83
CA THR A 49 -12.60 -2.43 -18.37
C THR A 49 -13.58 -3.36 -17.66
N ILE A 50 -13.22 -3.79 -16.47
CA ILE A 50 -14.12 -4.46 -15.54
C ILE A 50 -14.01 -3.81 -14.15
N HIS A 51 -14.94 -4.06 -13.27
CA HIS A 51 -14.79 -3.64 -11.87
C HIS A 51 -13.76 -4.50 -11.14
N LEU A 52 -13.01 -3.90 -10.24
CA LEU A 52 -12.00 -4.61 -9.42
C LEU A 52 -12.59 -5.85 -8.75
N LYS A 53 -13.83 -5.76 -8.27
CA LYS A 53 -14.51 -6.88 -7.63
C LYS A 53 -14.59 -8.14 -8.53
N GLU A 54 -14.67 -7.97 -9.85
CA GLU A 54 -14.72 -9.06 -10.82
C GLU A 54 -13.33 -9.70 -11.05
N ALA A 55 -12.27 -8.93 -10.73
CA ALA A 55 -10.89 -9.41 -10.77
C ALA A 55 -10.48 -10.17 -9.50
N ILE A 56 -11.31 -10.18 -8.46
CA ILE A 56 -11.00 -10.75 -7.14
C ILE A 56 -11.93 -11.95 -6.89
N ILE A 57 -11.35 -13.11 -6.60
CA ILE A 57 -12.13 -14.33 -6.29
C ILE A 57 -12.45 -14.45 -4.81
N ASN A 58 -11.62 -13.87 -3.94
CA ASN A 58 -11.83 -13.90 -2.49
C ASN A 58 -11.29 -12.62 -1.86
N SER A 59 -12.03 -12.07 -0.90
CA SER A 59 -11.60 -10.92 -0.12
C SER A 59 -12.06 -11.05 1.33
N VAL A 60 -11.12 -10.94 2.26
CA VAL A 60 -11.37 -11.16 3.68
C VAL A 60 -10.65 -10.13 4.54
N ALA A 61 -11.33 -9.67 5.60
CA ALA A 61 -10.75 -8.82 6.62
C ALA A 61 -9.87 -9.63 7.57
N GLY A 62 -8.78 -9.03 8.02
CA GLY A 62 -7.89 -9.66 8.99
C GLY A 62 -8.42 -9.65 10.42
N GLU A 63 -7.63 -10.20 11.31
CA GLU A 63 -7.89 -10.29 12.74
C GLU A 63 -6.63 -9.96 13.53
N TRP A 64 -6.79 -9.32 14.71
CA TRP A 64 -5.64 -8.97 15.55
C TRP A 64 -5.19 -10.14 16.43
N GLY A 65 -6.14 -10.94 16.93
CA GLY A 65 -5.87 -12.07 17.82
C GLY A 65 -5.54 -11.66 19.25
N GLU A 66 -5.08 -12.64 20.04
CA GLU A 66 -4.82 -12.51 21.48
C GLU A 66 -3.33 -12.25 21.73
N ASP A 67 -3.01 -11.43 22.73
CA ASP A 67 -1.64 -11.12 23.10
C ASP A 67 -0.97 -12.33 23.78
N PRO A 68 0.23 -12.76 23.35
CA PRO A 68 0.94 -13.87 23.99
C PRO A 68 1.27 -13.65 25.48
N ILE A 69 1.30 -12.40 25.94
CA ILE A 69 1.61 -12.08 27.35
C ILE A 69 0.39 -12.35 28.25
N ASP A 70 -0.81 -12.06 27.74
CA ASP A 70 -2.05 -12.08 28.53
C ASP A 70 -2.93 -13.31 28.23
N PHE A 71 -2.56 -14.14 27.26
CA PHE A 71 -3.36 -15.25 26.79
C PHE A 71 -2.72 -16.61 27.06
N GLU A 72 -3.45 -17.48 27.80
CA GLU A 72 -3.05 -18.88 27.95
C GLU A 72 -3.56 -19.70 26.75
N PRO A 73 -2.65 -20.16 25.88
CA PRO A 73 -3.05 -20.87 24.67
C PRO A 73 -3.65 -22.24 24.98
N ASN A 74 -4.72 -22.59 24.28
CA ASN A 74 -5.32 -23.90 24.27
C ASN A 74 -5.16 -24.56 22.88
N PRO A 75 -5.51 -25.86 22.71
CA PRO A 75 -5.30 -26.56 21.43
C PRO A 75 -6.01 -25.97 20.21
N ASP A 76 -7.02 -25.11 20.39
CA ASP A 76 -7.75 -24.48 19.28
C ASP A 76 -7.04 -23.27 18.70
N TYR A 77 -5.97 -22.79 19.36
CA TYR A 77 -5.20 -21.63 18.93
C TYR A 77 -3.80 -22.02 18.45
N GLU A 78 -3.25 -21.20 17.60
CA GLU A 78 -1.86 -21.28 17.16
C GLU A 78 -1.21 -19.90 17.14
N LEU A 79 0.09 -19.86 17.35
CA LEU A 79 0.87 -18.63 17.30
C LEU A 79 1.16 -18.27 15.86
N CYS A 80 0.69 -17.08 15.44
CA CYS A 80 0.84 -16.55 14.10
C CYS A 80 1.66 -15.26 14.12
N TYR A 81 2.31 -14.95 13.02
CA TYR A 81 2.82 -13.60 12.74
C TYR A 81 1.70 -12.75 12.13
N VAL A 82 1.52 -11.52 12.62
CA VAL A 82 0.41 -10.65 12.22
C VAL A 82 0.93 -9.37 11.57
N VAL A 83 0.77 -9.26 10.26
CA VAL A 83 1.11 -8.05 9.50
C VAL A 83 0.14 -6.92 9.87
N ARG A 84 0.68 -5.75 10.16
CA ARG A 84 -0.05 -4.50 10.50
C ARG A 84 0.18 -3.44 9.43
N ASN A 85 -0.61 -2.36 9.48
CA ASN A 85 -0.34 -1.19 8.62
C ASN A 85 1.03 -0.52 8.90
N THR A 86 1.60 -0.67 10.09
CA THR A 86 2.97 -0.22 10.38
C THR A 86 4.03 -1.00 9.62
N ASN A 87 3.72 -2.21 9.16
CA ASN A 87 4.61 -3.01 8.33
C ASN A 87 4.57 -2.60 6.83
N PHE A 88 3.71 -1.66 6.43
CA PHE A 88 3.69 -1.15 5.07
C PHE A 88 4.68 -0.01 4.91
N HIS A 89 5.69 -0.20 4.09
CA HIS A 89 6.58 0.88 3.68
C HIS A 89 5.95 1.80 2.64
N ASN A 90 6.45 3.02 2.54
CA ASN A 90 5.97 4.00 1.55
C ASN A 90 6.34 3.63 0.10
N ASP A 91 7.24 2.67 -0.09
CA ASP A 91 7.58 2.05 -1.37
C ASP A 91 6.69 0.86 -1.72
N PHE A 92 5.66 0.58 -0.88
CA PHE A 92 4.68 -0.50 -1.02
C PHE A 92 5.23 -1.93 -0.79
N ASN A 93 6.39 -2.05 -0.20
CA ASN A 93 6.90 -3.32 0.31
C ASN A 93 6.40 -3.56 1.73
N LEU A 94 6.38 -4.83 2.13
CA LEU A 94 6.16 -5.21 3.53
C LEU A 94 7.50 -5.29 4.25
N ASP A 95 7.56 -4.68 5.43
CA ASP A 95 8.68 -4.81 6.36
C ASP A 95 8.34 -5.87 7.41
N PHE A 96 9.13 -6.89 7.45
CA PHE A 96 8.98 -8.00 8.39
C PHE A 96 9.92 -7.91 9.60
N SER A 97 10.66 -6.83 9.77
CA SER A 97 11.60 -6.65 10.90
C SER A 97 10.91 -6.52 12.25
N ASP A 98 9.69 -5.97 12.28
CA ASP A 98 8.86 -5.82 13.49
C ASP A 98 7.43 -6.33 13.24
N VAL A 99 7.27 -7.64 13.11
CA VAL A 99 5.97 -8.27 12.95
C VAL A 99 5.47 -8.79 14.29
N ALA A 100 4.25 -8.39 14.66
CA ALA A 100 3.65 -8.83 15.91
C ALA A 100 3.36 -10.34 15.89
N GLN A 101 3.50 -10.98 17.05
CA GLN A 101 3.02 -12.35 17.26
C GLN A 101 1.71 -12.32 18.05
N ARG A 102 0.74 -13.13 17.62
CA ARG A 102 -0.58 -13.25 18.27
C ARG A 102 -1.09 -14.69 18.19
N TYR A 103 -1.86 -15.09 19.19
CA TYR A 103 -2.60 -16.33 19.12
C TYR A 103 -3.90 -16.12 18.33
N ILE A 104 -4.08 -16.91 17.30
CA ILE A 104 -5.26 -16.90 16.42
C ILE A 104 -5.91 -18.29 16.49
N LYS A 105 -7.25 -18.33 16.46
CA LYS A 105 -7.95 -19.63 16.32
C LYS A 105 -7.50 -20.31 15.03
N LYS A 106 -7.11 -21.59 15.10
CA LYS A 106 -6.60 -22.38 13.95
C LYS A 106 -7.51 -22.29 12.73
N SER A 107 -8.83 -22.43 12.92
CA SER A 107 -9.81 -22.32 11.83
C SER A 107 -9.85 -20.95 11.14
N LYS A 108 -9.45 -19.88 11.85
CA LYS A 108 -9.32 -18.54 11.28
C LYS A 108 -7.93 -18.33 10.67
N ALA A 109 -6.88 -18.82 11.32
CA ALA A 109 -5.52 -18.73 10.81
C ALA A 109 -5.40 -19.37 9.42
N GLU A 110 -5.98 -20.54 9.21
CA GLU A 110 -6.03 -21.18 7.89
C GLU A 110 -6.67 -20.31 6.81
N LYS A 111 -7.80 -19.63 7.13
CA LYS A 111 -8.50 -18.73 6.20
C LYS A 111 -7.74 -17.44 5.93
N LEU A 112 -7.05 -16.93 6.94
CA LEU A 112 -6.33 -15.66 6.90
C LEU A 112 -4.88 -15.82 6.45
N ALA A 113 -4.34 -17.04 6.42
CA ALA A 113 -2.96 -17.28 6.01
C ALA A 113 -2.65 -16.59 4.67
N LEU A 114 -1.58 -15.80 4.68
CA LEU A 114 -1.08 -15.13 3.50
C LEU A 114 -0.32 -16.11 2.62
N LYS A 115 -0.51 -15.95 1.31
CA LYS A 115 0.17 -16.75 0.28
C LYS A 115 0.79 -15.82 -0.75
N LYS A 116 1.85 -16.28 -1.39
CA LYS A 116 2.45 -15.56 -2.51
C LYS A 116 1.42 -15.23 -3.59
N GLY A 117 1.37 -13.96 -3.95
CA GLY A 117 0.41 -13.41 -4.91
C GLY A 117 -0.86 -12.84 -4.28
N ASP A 118 -1.07 -12.97 -2.97
CA ASP A 118 -2.13 -12.23 -2.28
C ASP A 118 -1.81 -10.73 -2.30
N ILE A 119 -2.85 -9.90 -2.35
CA ILE A 119 -2.72 -8.45 -2.23
C ILE A 119 -3.33 -8.02 -0.90
N LEU A 120 -2.56 -7.31 -0.10
CA LEU A 120 -3.05 -6.64 1.10
C LEU A 120 -3.36 -5.17 0.79
N ILE A 121 -4.47 -4.66 1.33
CA ILE A 121 -4.80 -3.25 1.31
C ILE A 121 -5.09 -2.74 2.72
N GLU A 122 -4.56 -1.57 3.03
CA GLU A 122 -4.87 -0.83 4.24
C GLU A 122 -6.28 -0.24 4.14
N LYS A 123 -7.22 -0.78 4.92
CA LYS A 123 -8.61 -0.29 4.92
C LYS A 123 -8.92 0.72 6.01
N SER A 124 -8.09 0.78 7.06
CA SER A 124 -8.27 1.69 8.19
C SER A 124 -6.93 2.16 8.72
N GLY A 125 -6.88 3.36 9.27
CA GLY A 125 -5.65 3.96 9.80
C GLY A 125 -5.36 5.30 9.16
N GLY A 126 -4.24 5.40 8.48
CA GLY A 126 -3.78 6.64 7.85
C GLY A 126 -3.34 7.70 8.86
N SER A 127 -3.03 8.87 8.35
CA SER A 127 -2.69 10.06 9.14
C SER A 127 -3.28 11.29 8.46
N PRO A 128 -3.24 12.49 9.07
CA PRO A 128 -3.72 13.71 8.41
C PRO A 128 -3.09 13.95 7.02
N ILE A 129 -1.83 13.55 6.85
CA ILE A 129 -1.06 13.75 5.61
C ILE A 129 -0.95 12.49 4.73
N GLN A 130 -1.40 11.32 5.21
CA GLN A 130 -1.30 10.07 4.48
C GLN A 130 -2.69 9.42 4.36
N PRO A 131 -3.20 9.22 3.12
CA PRO A 131 -4.45 8.50 2.92
C PRO A 131 -4.32 7.04 3.33
N VAL A 132 -5.45 6.39 3.62
CA VAL A 132 -5.54 4.92 3.67
C VAL A 132 -5.52 4.34 2.26
N GLY A 133 -5.40 3.03 2.14
CA GLY A 133 -5.41 2.38 0.84
C GLY A 133 -4.01 2.10 0.30
N ARG A 134 -2.97 2.10 1.15
CA ARG A 134 -1.67 1.52 0.75
C ARG A 134 -1.86 0.04 0.42
N ILE A 135 -1.15 -0.40 -0.61
CA ILE A 135 -1.27 -1.75 -1.15
C ILE A 135 0.09 -2.44 -1.04
N ALA A 136 0.09 -3.73 -0.71
CA ALA A 136 1.28 -4.56 -0.77
C ALA A 136 0.96 -5.87 -1.49
N LEU A 137 1.87 -6.33 -2.33
CA LEU A 137 1.85 -7.68 -2.89
C LEU A 137 2.62 -8.60 -1.96
N VAL A 138 2.02 -9.72 -1.60
CA VAL A 138 2.68 -10.74 -0.78
C VAL A 138 3.61 -11.55 -1.68
N ASP A 139 4.88 -11.51 -1.36
CA ASP A 139 5.92 -12.36 -1.95
C ASP A 139 6.31 -13.49 -0.97
N ASP A 140 7.54 -13.95 -1.00
CA ASP A 140 8.01 -14.99 -0.10
C ASP A 140 7.97 -14.51 1.37
N LEU A 141 7.44 -15.35 2.25
CA LEU A 141 7.28 -15.06 3.66
C LEU A 141 8.42 -15.75 4.44
N PRO A 142 9.27 -15.01 5.16
CA PRO A 142 10.47 -15.54 5.82
C PRO A 142 10.15 -16.16 7.19
N PHE A 143 9.01 -16.83 7.35
CA PHE A 143 8.54 -17.33 8.64
C PHE A 143 8.22 -18.82 8.60
N ASP A 144 8.43 -19.48 9.73
CA ASP A 144 8.15 -20.90 9.99
C ASP A 144 6.72 -21.17 10.46
N LYS A 145 5.98 -20.10 10.82
CA LYS A 145 4.61 -20.14 11.30
C LYS A 145 3.68 -19.40 10.36
N PRO A 146 2.37 -19.62 10.45
CA PRO A 146 1.41 -18.91 9.64
C PRO A 146 1.56 -17.39 9.79
N VAL A 147 1.54 -16.70 8.66
CA VAL A 147 1.49 -15.24 8.60
C VAL A 147 0.07 -14.83 8.25
N VAL A 148 -0.55 -14.07 9.13
CA VAL A 148 -1.88 -13.49 8.96
C VAL A 148 -1.78 -11.96 8.99
N PHE A 149 -2.89 -11.27 9.05
CA PHE A 149 -2.90 -9.80 9.01
C PHE A 149 -3.98 -9.21 9.90
N SER A 150 -3.76 -7.98 10.37
CA SER A 150 -4.62 -7.30 11.33
C SER A 150 -5.96 -6.91 10.73
N ASN A 151 -6.91 -6.62 11.61
CA ASN A 151 -8.24 -6.13 11.26
C ASN A 151 -8.26 -4.74 10.55
N PHE A 152 -7.14 -4.02 10.52
CA PHE A 152 -6.97 -2.79 9.73
C PHE A 152 -6.67 -3.05 8.25
N LEU A 153 -6.40 -4.30 7.89
CA LEU A 153 -6.07 -4.72 6.54
C LEU A 153 -7.19 -5.57 5.93
N GLN A 154 -7.20 -5.62 4.61
CA GLN A 154 -8.05 -6.49 3.81
C GLN A 154 -7.16 -7.28 2.84
N LYS A 155 -7.32 -8.59 2.81
CA LYS A 155 -6.68 -9.45 1.81
C LYS A 155 -7.56 -9.56 0.58
N MET A 156 -6.92 -9.61 -0.57
CA MET A 156 -7.54 -9.88 -1.87
C MET A 156 -6.78 -10.99 -2.59
N GLU A 157 -7.52 -11.97 -3.08
CA GLU A 157 -7.01 -13.03 -3.93
C GLU A 157 -7.44 -12.76 -5.37
N VAL A 158 -6.48 -12.57 -6.27
CA VAL A 158 -6.74 -12.21 -7.66
C VAL A 158 -7.16 -13.43 -8.47
N ASN A 159 -8.16 -13.26 -9.34
CA ASN A 159 -8.52 -14.25 -10.36
C ASN A 159 -7.40 -14.33 -11.40
N LYS A 160 -6.53 -15.34 -11.27
CA LYS A 160 -5.36 -15.54 -12.12
C LYS A 160 -5.68 -15.95 -13.56
N GLU A 161 -6.94 -16.33 -13.85
CA GLU A 161 -7.41 -16.56 -15.22
C GLU A 161 -7.62 -15.25 -15.99
N LEU A 162 -7.89 -14.17 -15.27
CA LEU A 162 -8.17 -12.84 -15.83
C LEU A 162 -7.02 -11.88 -15.69
N PHE A 163 -6.31 -11.92 -14.55
CA PHE A 163 -5.27 -10.94 -14.20
C PHE A 163 -4.07 -11.55 -13.48
N LEU A 164 -2.91 -10.98 -13.74
CA LEU A 164 -1.72 -11.21 -12.92
C LEU A 164 -1.83 -10.38 -11.62
N PRO A 165 -1.56 -10.97 -10.44
CA PRO A 165 -1.52 -10.23 -9.18
C PRO A 165 -0.61 -9.01 -9.23
N GLU A 166 0.56 -9.13 -9.86
CA GLU A 166 1.52 -8.07 -10.04
C GLU A 166 0.95 -6.90 -10.87
N TYR A 167 0.10 -7.20 -11.86
CA TYR A 167 -0.56 -6.17 -12.66
C TYR A 167 -1.59 -5.40 -11.83
N ILE A 168 -2.46 -6.10 -11.10
CA ILE A 168 -3.44 -5.47 -10.20
C ILE A 168 -2.71 -4.62 -9.14
N PHE A 169 -1.63 -5.15 -8.58
CA PHE A 169 -0.81 -4.43 -7.60
C PHE A 169 -0.24 -3.12 -8.17
N VAL A 170 0.43 -3.12 -9.32
CA VAL A 170 1.00 -1.89 -9.89
C VAL A 170 -0.07 -0.93 -10.37
N TYR A 171 -1.23 -1.42 -10.83
CA TYR A 171 -2.37 -0.60 -11.21
C TYR A 171 -2.94 0.16 -10.01
N LEU A 172 -3.23 -0.53 -8.92
CA LEU A 172 -3.75 0.07 -7.69
C LEU A 172 -2.74 1.02 -7.04
N GLN A 173 -1.44 0.70 -7.10
CA GLN A 173 -0.40 1.62 -6.66
C GLN A 173 -0.38 2.93 -7.47
N ALA A 174 -0.56 2.85 -8.79
CA ALA A 174 -0.63 4.04 -9.62
C ALA A 174 -1.83 4.91 -9.21
N LEU A 175 -2.98 4.32 -8.95
CA LEU A 175 -4.16 5.02 -8.44
C LEU A 175 -3.91 5.65 -7.06
N TYR A 176 -3.25 4.94 -6.15
CA TYR A 176 -2.86 5.50 -4.85
C TYR A 176 -1.94 6.72 -5.01
N LYS A 177 -0.92 6.62 -5.86
CA LYS A 177 0.08 7.70 -6.09
C LYS A 177 -0.51 8.97 -6.67
N ILE A 178 -1.56 8.87 -7.47
CA ILE A 178 -2.28 10.04 -8.00
C ILE A 178 -3.37 10.58 -7.05
N GLY A 179 -3.48 10.03 -5.84
CA GLY A 179 -4.42 10.48 -4.82
C GLY A 179 -5.85 9.94 -4.97
N TYR A 180 -6.09 8.90 -5.79
CA TYR A 180 -7.43 8.35 -6.00
C TYR A 180 -8.04 7.80 -4.70
N MET A 181 -7.21 7.34 -3.75
CA MET A 181 -7.72 6.82 -2.47
C MET A 181 -8.32 7.92 -1.59
N ASP A 182 -7.90 9.18 -1.73
CA ASP A 182 -8.55 10.32 -1.05
C ASP A 182 -10.00 10.51 -1.50
N PHE A 183 -10.29 10.16 -2.77
CA PHE A 183 -11.61 10.21 -3.35
C PHE A 183 -12.58 9.17 -2.75
N ILE A 184 -12.09 8.01 -2.31
CA ILE A 184 -12.90 6.89 -1.84
C ILE A 184 -12.69 6.55 -0.36
N GLN A 185 -12.21 7.50 0.45
CA GLN A 185 -12.07 7.33 1.89
C GLN A 185 -13.06 8.22 2.66
N ASN A 186 -13.36 7.84 3.89
CA ASN A 186 -14.05 8.64 4.86
C ASN A 186 -13.13 8.92 6.04
N GLN A 187 -13.29 10.09 6.66
CA GLN A 187 -12.65 10.38 7.93
C GLN A 187 -13.73 10.58 8.99
N THR A 188 -13.66 9.80 10.06
CA THR A 188 -14.37 10.02 11.31
C THR A 188 -13.34 10.35 12.37
N THR A 189 -13.65 10.75 13.55
CA THR A 189 -12.83 10.98 14.75
C THR A 189 -11.30 10.70 14.65
N GLY A 190 -10.62 11.22 13.62
CA GLY A 190 -9.16 11.08 13.45
C GLY A 190 -8.68 9.86 12.67
N ILE A 191 -9.50 8.84 12.48
CA ILE A 191 -9.17 7.64 11.71
C ILE A 191 -9.78 7.76 10.31
N LYS A 192 -8.97 7.50 9.30
CA LYS A 192 -9.43 7.37 7.92
C LYS A 192 -9.81 5.93 7.64
N ASN A 193 -10.90 5.73 6.92
CA ASN A 193 -11.40 4.42 6.50
C ASN A 193 -11.63 4.41 5.00
N LEU A 194 -11.12 3.40 4.33
CA LEU A 194 -11.39 3.16 2.92
C LEU A 194 -12.83 2.67 2.76
N ARG A 195 -13.60 3.25 1.85
CA ARG A 195 -14.93 2.76 1.49
C ARG A 195 -14.75 1.56 0.56
N LEU A 196 -14.79 0.37 1.14
CA LEU A 196 -14.53 -0.87 0.40
C LEU A 196 -15.50 -1.07 -0.76
N ASP A 197 -16.78 -0.67 -0.61
CA ASP A 197 -17.75 -0.74 -1.71
C ASP A 197 -17.35 0.10 -2.92
N ASP A 198 -16.83 1.32 -2.69
CA ASP A 198 -16.33 2.18 -3.75
C ASP A 198 -14.98 1.68 -4.29
N PHE A 199 -14.13 1.14 -3.41
CA PHE A 199 -12.87 0.54 -3.80
C PHE A 199 -13.07 -0.65 -4.76
N PHE A 200 -14.00 -1.55 -4.47
CA PHE A 200 -14.29 -2.68 -5.33
C PHE A 200 -15.04 -2.32 -6.63
N LYS A 201 -15.58 -1.10 -6.74
CA LYS A 201 -16.12 -0.54 -7.98
C LYS A 201 -15.06 0.13 -8.87
N ILE A 202 -13.79 0.22 -8.44
CA ILE A 202 -12.72 0.75 -9.29
C ILE A 202 -12.71 0.01 -10.61
N LEU A 203 -12.66 0.78 -11.71
CA LEU A 203 -12.53 0.20 -13.05
C LEU A 203 -11.07 -0.20 -13.30
N ILE A 204 -10.86 -1.45 -13.66
CA ILE A 204 -9.55 -2.00 -14.03
C ILE A 204 -9.53 -2.22 -15.54
N ILE A 205 -8.53 -1.65 -16.20
CA ILE A 205 -8.27 -1.91 -17.62
C ILE A 205 -7.85 -3.37 -17.77
N LYS A 206 -8.45 -4.09 -18.74
CA LYS A 206 -8.22 -5.51 -18.98
C LYS A 206 -7.41 -5.74 -20.27
N PRO A 207 -6.09 -5.51 -20.29
CA PRO A 207 -5.27 -5.84 -21.43
C PRO A 207 -4.99 -7.35 -21.49
N SER A 208 -4.38 -7.81 -22.59
CA SER A 208 -3.94 -9.21 -22.71
C SER A 208 -2.96 -9.58 -21.59
N MET A 209 -2.86 -10.86 -21.23
CA MET A 209 -1.92 -11.35 -20.20
C MET A 209 -0.47 -10.99 -20.52
N ALA A 210 -0.10 -10.97 -21.80
CA ALA A 210 1.24 -10.55 -22.23
C ALA A 210 1.52 -9.06 -21.94
N GLU A 211 0.51 -8.21 -22.18
CA GLU A 211 0.62 -6.77 -21.85
C GLU A 211 0.61 -6.52 -20.35
N GLN A 212 -0.23 -7.25 -19.59
CA GLN A 212 -0.21 -7.20 -18.13
C GLN A 212 1.19 -7.52 -17.59
N LYS A 213 1.79 -8.62 -18.05
CA LYS A 213 3.15 -9.03 -17.67
C LYS A 213 4.18 -7.96 -18.02
N LYS A 214 4.12 -7.40 -19.23
CA LYS A 214 5.01 -6.33 -19.70
C LYS A 214 4.92 -5.09 -18.78
N VAL A 215 3.72 -4.64 -18.45
CA VAL A 215 3.49 -3.46 -17.59
C VAL A 215 3.99 -3.74 -16.17
N ALA A 216 3.61 -4.88 -15.59
CA ALA A 216 4.01 -5.25 -14.24
C ALA A 216 5.52 -5.36 -14.09
N LEU A 217 6.19 -6.12 -14.97
CA LEU A 217 7.65 -6.29 -14.94
C LEU A 217 8.39 -4.96 -15.10
N LYS A 218 7.95 -4.11 -16.03
CA LYS A 218 8.59 -2.79 -16.21
C LYS A 218 8.45 -1.93 -14.97
N ALA A 219 7.25 -1.88 -14.36
CA ALA A 219 7.01 -1.08 -13.17
C ALA A 219 7.82 -1.58 -11.95
N ILE A 220 7.86 -2.90 -11.73
CA ILE A 220 8.61 -3.51 -10.62
C ILE A 220 10.11 -3.26 -10.82
N LYS A 221 10.65 -3.59 -12.00
CA LYS A 221 12.08 -3.38 -12.31
C LYS A 221 12.51 -1.92 -12.13
N SER A 222 11.71 -0.97 -12.63
CA SER A 222 12.03 0.46 -12.47
C SER A 222 12.04 0.91 -11.01
N ARG A 223 11.22 0.31 -10.13
CA ARG A 223 11.23 0.59 -8.69
C ARG A 223 12.47 0.01 -8.00
N GLU A 224 12.82 -1.23 -8.32
CA GLU A 224 14.02 -1.87 -7.79
C GLU A 224 15.27 -1.08 -8.16
N GLU A 225 15.37 -0.63 -9.41
CA GLU A 225 16.45 0.22 -9.89
C GLU A 225 16.49 1.56 -9.14
N ALA A 226 15.34 2.23 -8.99
CA ALA A 226 15.24 3.47 -8.23
C ALA A 226 15.62 3.29 -6.76
N LYS A 227 15.21 2.19 -6.11
CA LYS A 227 15.59 1.84 -4.75
C LYS A 227 17.11 1.65 -4.63
N GLY A 228 17.72 0.90 -5.55
CA GLY A 228 19.17 0.70 -5.58
C GLY A 228 19.95 2.03 -5.74
N LEU A 229 19.46 2.95 -6.56
CA LEU A 229 20.06 4.27 -6.72
C LEU A 229 19.92 5.12 -5.45
N LEU A 230 18.78 5.06 -4.76
CA LEU A 230 18.56 5.77 -3.49
C LEU A 230 19.49 5.25 -2.38
N GLU A 231 19.67 3.94 -2.28
CA GLU A 231 20.60 3.35 -1.29
C GLU A 231 22.06 3.73 -1.59
N LYS A 232 22.46 3.72 -2.87
CA LYS A 232 23.79 4.23 -3.27
C LYS A 232 23.96 5.70 -2.90
N ALA A 233 22.96 6.52 -3.16
CA ALA A 233 22.99 7.95 -2.79
C ALA A 233 23.14 8.14 -1.28
N LYS A 234 22.41 7.38 -0.46
CA LYS A 234 22.54 7.42 1.00
C LYS A 234 23.93 7.01 1.46
N THR A 235 24.49 5.94 0.90
CA THR A 235 25.85 5.48 1.23
C THR A 235 26.90 6.54 0.90
N ILE A 236 26.82 7.16 -0.27
CA ILE A 236 27.73 8.25 -0.67
C ILE A 236 27.59 9.43 0.28
N LEU A 237 26.36 9.86 0.60
CA LEU A 237 26.14 10.97 1.53
C LEU A 237 26.69 10.68 2.92
N ALA A 238 26.51 9.47 3.44
CA ALA A 238 27.03 9.06 4.73
C ALA A 238 28.57 8.96 4.78
N SER A 239 29.24 8.80 3.64
CA SER A 239 30.71 8.73 3.57
C SER A 239 31.39 10.10 3.41
N ILE A 240 30.64 11.18 3.11
CA ILE A 240 31.23 12.49 2.82
C ILE A 240 32.02 13.03 4.01
N ASP A 241 31.44 13.00 5.20
CA ASP A 241 32.07 13.55 6.39
C ASP A 241 33.37 12.79 6.76
N THR A 242 33.31 11.45 6.66
CA THR A 242 34.50 10.60 6.89
C THR A 242 35.58 10.87 5.86
N PHE A 243 35.20 11.04 4.59
CA PHE A 243 36.13 11.39 3.51
C PHE A 243 36.80 12.75 3.78
N VAL A 244 36.03 13.79 4.08
CA VAL A 244 36.54 15.14 4.34
C VAL A 244 37.49 15.15 5.53
N LEU A 245 37.12 14.47 6.60
CA LEU A 245 37.99 14.41 7.82
C LEU A 245 39.27 13.62 7.54
N GLY A 246 39.18 12.53 6.75
CA GLY A 246 40.33 11.76 6.31
C GLY A 246 41.33 12.58 5.48
N GLU A 247 40.85 13.37 4.51
CA GLU A 247 41.69 14.27 3.69
C GLU A 247 42.34 15.38 4.55
N LEU A 248 41.71 15.73 5.65
CA LEU A 248 42.27 16.68 6.64
C LEU A 248 43.20 16.03 7.70
N GLY A 249 43.49 14.72 7.55
CA GLY A 249 44.33 13.96 8.45
C GLY A 249 43.67 13.61 9.80
N ILE A 250 42.35 13.71 9.91
CA ILE A 250 41.58 13.37 11.10
C ILE A 250 41.03 11.96 10.93
N ASP A 251 41.58 10.99 11.64
CA ASP A 251 41.13 9.60 11.63
C ASP A 251 40.13 9.35 12.76
N LEU A 252 38.86 9.12 12.41
CA LEU A 252 37.79 8.80 13.35
C LEU A 252 37.64 7.29 13.62
N SER A 253 38.46 6.44 13.01
CA SER A 253 38.36 4.99 13.16
C SER A 253 38.71 4.47 14.55
N GLY A 254 39.29 5.30 15.41
CA GLY A 254 39.79 4.94 16.75
C GLY A 254 38.85 5.24 17.93
N GLU A 255 37.82 6.07 17.80
CA GLU A 255 37.09 6.60 18.98
C GLU A 255 35.72 5.96 19.30
N ASN A 256 35.27 4.96 18.58
CA ASN A 256 33.99 4.30 18.88
C ASN A 256 34.11 2.96 19.64
N ARG A 257 35.03 2.88 20.60
CA ARG A 257 35.10 1.75 21.54
C ARG A 257 35.30 2.21 22.99
N ALA A 258 34.45 3.09 23.50
CA ALA A 258 34.23 3.26 24.93
C ALA A 258 33.04 4.17 25.18
N GLY A 259 31.93 3.59 25.64
CA GLY A 259 30.75 4.33 26.07
C GLY A 259 29.54 3.43 26.12
#